data_3d96bf6a291c2029120804bcf0d9ad2a
#
_entry.id   3d96bf6a291c2029120804bcf0d9ad2a
#
_cell.length_a   1.000
_cell.length_b   1.000
_cell.length_c   1.000
_cell.angle_alpha   90.00
_cell.angle_beta   90.00
_cell.angle_gamma   90.00
#
_symmetry.space_group_name_H-M   'P 1'
#
loop_
_entity.id
_entity.type
_entity.pdbx_description
1 polymer ?
#
loop_
_entity_poly.entity_id
_entity_poly.type
_entity_poly.pdbx_seq_one_letter_code
_entity_poly.pdbx_strand_id
1 'polypeptide(L)'
;MNQKVRKAIIPAAGFGTRMYPVTKALKKELLPIVDRHGRAKPIILAIIEEAVSAGIEEIGIVVQESDRDLFHDLLKSPPQSELWTKLSPENREYSKYLASIGDRITILIQTEQEGFGHAVYCAREWVNDEPFLLLLGDHVYTSKIESSCAAQMIDVYQQHHTSVIGITVMQEDVIHKAGCVSGTWQTEQSILEIEQIYEKPTLEYARKNLRVSGMAQDEFLGVFGMYILESAIFELLAAEIANNERFKGEFQLTTCLGKLRQKYSAIAYLVQGQYYDTGMPLYYRQTMIDYYENQIN
;
A
#
# COMPACT_ATOMS: atom_id res chain seq x y z
N MET A 1 20.44 -15.49 -7.97
CA MET A 1 19.41 -15.51 -9.03
C MET A 1 18.44 -14.39 -8.71
N ASN A 2 18.16 -13.51 -9.67
CA ASN A 2 17.21 -12.41 -9.43
C ASN A 2 15.82 -12.99 -9.20
N GLN A 3 15.30 -12.86 -7.99
CA GLN A 3 13.93 -13.28 -7.70
C GLN A 3 12.97 -12.23 -8.28
N LYS A 4 12.00 -12.70 -9.06
CA LYS A 4 10.91 -11.87 -9.59
C LYS A 4 9.96 -11.50 -8.45
N VAL A 5 9.52 -10.24 -8.39
CA VAL A 5 8.43 -9.84 -7.49
C VAL A 5 7.12 -10.37 -8.08
N ARG A 6 6.57 -11.44 -7.52
CA ARG A 6 5.33 -12.08 -7.98
C ARG A 6 4.21 -12.09 -6.94
N LYS A 7 4.55 -11.76 -5.69
CA LYS A 7 3.60 -11.69 -4.57
C LYS A 7 3.32 -10.26 -4.16
N ALA A 8 2.07 -9.99 -3.76
CA ALA A 8 1.70 -8.73 -3.11
C ALA A 8 1.01 -8.99 -1.78
N ILE A 9 1.19 -8.09 -0.81
CA ILE A 9 0.47 -8.06 0.47
C ILE A 9 -0.35 -6.77 0.52
N ILE A 10 -1.62 -6.90 0.93
CA ILE A 10 -2.53 -5.79 1.16
C ILE A 10 -3.12 -5.93 2.58
N PRO A 11 -2.57 -5.23 3.59
CA PRO A 11 -3.15 -5.21 4.93
C PRO A 11 -4.48 -4.45 4.96
N ALA A 12 -5.54 -5.11 5.41
CA ALA A 12 -6.92 -4.63 5.48
C ALA A 12 -7.59 -4.95 6.84
N ALA A 13 -6.80 -5.20 7.89
CA ALA A 13 -7.28 -5.61 9.21
C ALA A 13 -7.57 -4.44 10.18
N GLY A 14 -7.37 -3.18 9.76
CA GLY A 14 -7.55 -2.02 10.61
C GLY A 14 -9.02 -1.74 10.99
N PHE A 15 -9.26 -1.17 12.18
CA PHE A 15 -10.62 -0.82 12.63
C PHE A 15 -11.27 0.33 11.86
N GLY A 16 -10.50 1.18 11.18
CA GLY A 16 -11.04 2.32 10.45
C GLY A 16 -11.68 3.40 11.33
N THR A 17 -11.17 3.60 12.54
CA THR A 17 -11.75 4.51 13.54
C THR A 17 -11.93 5.95 13.04
N ARG A 18 -11.06 6.42 12.15
CA ARG A 18 -11.14 7.75 11.53
C ARG A 18 -12.36 7.92 10.60
N MET A 19 -12.90 6.81 10.11
CA MET A 19 -14.09 6.77 9.23
C MET A 19 -15.38 6.45 10.00
N TYR A 20 -15.37 6.43 11.34
CA TYR A 20 -16.59 6.28 12.13
C TYR A 20 -17.53 7.48 11.86
N PRO A 21 -18.87 7.28 11.71
CA PRO A 21 -19.62 6.05 12.04
C PRO A 21 -19.81 5.04 10.88
N VAL A 22 -19.34 5.32 9.65
CA VAL A 22 -19.58 4.41 8.53
C VAL A 22 -18.89 3.03 8.77
N THR A 23 -17.76 3.02 9.45
CA THR A 23 -17.04 1.78 9.80
C THR A 23 -17.70 0.92 10.88
N LYS A 24 -18.83 1.38 11.44
CA LYS A 24 -19.73 0.53 12.22
C LYS A 24 -20.50 -0.47 11.36
N ALA A 25 -20.73 -0.13 10.09
CA ALA A 25 -21.53 -0.94 9.16
C ALA A 25 -20.69 -1.58 8.04
N LEU A 26 -19.63 -0.91 7.59
CA LEU A 26 -18.82 -1.34 6.46
C LEU A 26 -17.32 -1.20 6.79
N LYS A 27 -16.51 -2.11 6.29
CA LYS A 27 -15.05 -1.92 6.30
C LYS A 27 -14.66 -0.77 5.37
N LYS A 28 -13.66 0.03 5.76
CA LYS A 28 -13.21 1.18 4.95
C LYS A 28 -12.71 0.76 3.57
N GLU A 29 -12.12 -0.42 3.47
CA GLU A 29 -11.60 -1.02 2.24
C GLU A 29 -12.72 -1.42 1.26
N LEU A 30 -13.97 -1.51 1.76
CA LEU A 30 -15.17 -1.82 0.97
C LEU A 30 -15.99 -0.59 0.58
N LEU A 31 -15.58 0.59 0.99
CA LEU A 31 -16.22 1.82 0.54
C LEU A 31 -16.09 1.95 -0.99
N PRO A 32 -17.14 2.46 -1.67
CA PRO A 32 -17.13 2.55 -3.13
C PRO A 32 -16.20 3.64 -3.64
N ILE A 33 -15.56 3.38 -4.78
CA ILE A 33 -14.87 4.37 -5.59
C ILE A 33 -15.33 4.20 -7.04
N VAL A 34 -15.35 5.28 -7.82
CA VAL A 34 -15.73 5.24 -9.23
C VAL A 34 -14.49 5.38 -10.09
N ASP A 35 -14.26 4.40 -10.99
CA ASP A 35 -13.16 4.44 -11.93
C ASP A 35 -13.48 5.28 -13.18
N ARG A 36 -12.49 5.52 -14.02
CA ARG A 36 -12.63 6.28 -15.29
C ARG A 36 -13.67 5.73 -16.27
N HIS A 37 -14.06 4.47 -16.13
CA HIS A 37 -15.10 3.85 -16.93
C HIS A 37 -16.51 4.03 -16.32
N GLY A 38 -16.62 4.81 -15.23
CA GLY A 38 -17.86 5.03 -14.50
C GLY A 38 -18.32 3.82 -13.68
N ARG A 39 -17.43 2.84 -13.43
CA ARG A 39 -17.76 1.66 -12.64
C ARG A 39 -17.51 1.92 -11.17
N ALA A 40 -18.55 1.74 -10.35
CA ALA A 40 -18.42 1.75 -8.91
C ALA A 40 -17.85 0.40 -8.44
N LYS A 41 -16.74 0.43 -7.71
CA LYS A 41 -16.08 -0.75 -7.16
C LYS A 41 -15.60 -0.50 -5.73
N PRO A 42 -15.42 -1.52 -4.88
CA PRO A 42 -14.77 -1.36 -3.59
C PRO A 42 -13.32 -0.86 -3.73
N ILE A 43 -12.86 -0.04 -2.80
CA ILE A 43 -11.47 0.47 -2.76
C ILE A 43 -10.47 -0.67 -2.88
N ILE A 44 -10.65 -1.75 -2.10
CA ILE A 44 -9.75 -2.90 -2.13
C ILE A 44 -9.56 -3.48 -3.54
N LEU A 45 -10.61 -3.47 -4.37
CA LEU A 45 -10.53 -3.98 -5.73
C LEU A 45 -9.66 -3.08 -6.63
N ALA A 46 -9.73 -1.76 -6.46
CA ALA A 46 -8.82 -0.85 -7.19
C ALA A 46 -7.35 -1.08 -6.82
N ILE A 47 -7.07 -1.40 -5.54
CA ILE A 47 -5.71 -1.72 -5.07
C ILE A 47 -5.25 -3.07 -5.62
N ILE A 48 -6.12 -4.06 -5.67
CA ILE A 48 -5.83 -5.36 -6.27
C ILE A 48 -5.52 -5.22 -7.76
N GLU A 49 -6.34 -4.44 -8.48
CA GLU A 49 -6.13 -4.18 -9.91
C GLU A 49 -4.80 -3.46 -10.18
N GLU A 50 -4.36 -2.56 -9.31
CA GLU A 50 -3.02 -1.95 -9.37
C GLU A 50 -1.93 -3.02 -9.30
N ALA A 51 -2.01 -3.96 -8.35
CA ALA A 51 -1.05 -5.06 -8.24
C ALA A 51 -1.09 -5.99 -9.48
N VAL A 52 -2.28 -6.33 -9.95
CA VAL A 52 -2.47 -7.20 -11.13
C VAL A 52 -1.90 -6.54 -12.39
N SER A 53 -2.10 -5.23 -12.58
CA SER A 53 -1.57 -4.47 -13.72
C SER A 53 -0.04 -4.48 -13.79
N ALA A 54 0.63 -4.60 -12.64
CA ALA A 54 2.08 -4.72 -12.51
C ALA A 54 2.62 -6.16 -12.67
N GLY A 55 1.75 -7.13 -13.02
CA GLY A 55 2.15 -8.51 -13.25
C GLY A 55 2.27 -9.37 -11.99
N ILE A 56 1.66 -8.95 -10.87
CA ILE A 56 1.60 -9.77 -9.65
C ILE A 56 0.73 -11.01 -9.88
N GLU A 57 1.23 -12.14 -9.43
CA GLU A 57 0.65 -13.47 -9.65
C GLU A 57 -0.18 -13.94 -8.46
N GLU A 58 0.24 -13.62 -7.23
CA GLU A 58 -0.39 -14.01 -5.98
C GLU A 58 -0.57 -12.79 -5.05
N ILE A 59 -1.73 -12.68 -4.41
CA ILE A 59 -2.08 -11.54 -3.57
C ILE A 59 -2.57 -12.03 -2.21
N GLY A 60 -1.85 -11.71 -1.14
CA GLY A 60 -2.24 -11.96 0.24
C GLY A 60 -2.98 -10.74 0.81
N ILE A 61 -4.24 -10.92 1.19
CA ILE A 61 -5.01 -9.86 1.86
C ILE A 61 -5.10 -10.21 3.34
N VAL A 62 -4.52 -9.34 4.19
CA VAL A 62 -4.51 -9.56 5.64
C VAL A 62 -5.72 -8.89 6.26
N VAL A 63 -6.63 -9.68 6.82
CA VAL A 63 -7.89 -9.22 7.42
C VAL A 63 -8.03 -9.67 8.87
N GLN A 64 -9.02 -9.15 9.61
CA GLN A 64 -9.43 -9.73 10.89
C GLN A 64 -10.18 -11.04 10.66
N GLU A 65 -10.14 -11.98 11.62
CA GLU A 65 -10.90 -13.23 11.50
C GLU A 65 -12.40 -12.99 11.29
N SER A 66 -12.96 -11.98 11.97
CA SER A 66 -14.37 -11.59 11.81
C SER A 66 -14.74 -11.11 10.41
N ASP A 67 -13.77 -10.71 9.60
CA ASP A 67 -14.00 -10.16 8.26
C ASP A 67 -13.72 -11.18 7.14
N ARG A 68 -13.21 -12.35 7.49
CA ARG A 68 -12.81 -13.40 6.56
C ARG A 68 -13.89 -13.73 5.53
N ASP A 69 -15.08 -14.05 6.00
CA ASP A 69 -16.19 -14.45 5.11
C ASP A 69 -16.62 -13.29 4.21
N LEU A 70 -16.64 -12.07 4.73
CA LEU A 70 -16.96 -10.87 3.96
C LEU A 70 -16.02 -10.66 2.77
N PHE A 71 -14.70 -10.76 3.02
CA PHE A 71 -13.71 -10.65 1.94
C PHE A 71 -13.70 -11.86 1.02
N HIS A 72 -13.93 -13.05 1.55
CA HIS A 72 -14.09 -14.26 0.74
C HIS A 72 -15.27 -14.12 -0.22
N ASP A 73 -16.43 -13.71 0.27
CA ASP A 73 -17.64 -13.56 -0.55
C ASP A 73 -17.46 -12.49 -1.64
N LEU A 74 -16.84 -11.37 -1.29
CA LEU A 74 -16.56 -10.32 -2.26
C LEU A 74 -15.61 -10.76 -3.38
N LEU A 75 -14.53 -11.48 -3.02
CA LEU A 75 -13.39 -11.66 -3.92
C LEU A 75 -13.36 -13.05 -4.58
N LYS A 76 -13.97 -14.05 -3.97
CA LYS A 76 -13.88 -15.45 -4.42
C LYS A 76 -15.23 -16.08 -4.76
N SER A 77 -16.34 -15.59 -4.21
CA SER A 77 -17.65 -16.18 -4.47
C SER A 77 -18.25 -15.65 -5.76
N PRO A 78 -18.88 -16.51 -6.57
CA PRO A 78 -19.60 -16.05 -7.75
C PRO A 78 -20.85 -15.24 -7.34
N PRO A 79 -21.32 -14.32 -8.19
CA PRO A 79 -22.59 -13.62 -7.94
C PRO A 79 -23.72 -14.60 -7.79
N GLN A 80 -24.68 -14.29 -6.92
CA GLN A 80 -25.91 -15.08 -6.78
C GLN A 80 -26.61 -15.22 -8.15
N SER A 81 -27.22 -16.37 -8.41
CA SER A 81 -27.82 -16.69 -9.71
C SER A 81 -28.89 -15.68 -10.15
N GLU A 82 -29.68 -15.15 -9.21
CA GLU A 82 -30.66 -14.11 -9.48
C GLU A 82 -30.00 -12.79 -9.92
N LEU A 83 -28.95 -12.36 -9.25
CA LEU A 83 -28.16 -11.18 -9.62
C LEU A 83 -27.51 -11.38 -11.00
N TRP A 84 -26.90 -12.55 -11.24
CA TRP A 84 -26.27 -12.87 -12.51
C TRP A 84 -27.20 -12.70 -13.71
N THR A 85 -28.46 -13.12 -13.59
CA THR A 85 -29.45 -13.00 -14.68
C THR A 85 -29.80 -11.54 -14.99
N LYS A 86 -29.68 -10.64 -14.01
CA LYS A 86 -30.00 -9.20 -14.14
C LYS A 86 -28.79 -8.35 -14.58
N LEU A 87 -27.57 -8.89 -14.55
CA LEU A 87 -26.37 -8.18 -14.98
C LEU A 87 -26.39 -7.91 -16.50
N SER A 88 -25.91 -6.73 -16.90
CA SER A 88 -25.61 -6.43 -18.30
C SER A 88 -24.52 -7.36 -18.84
N PRO A 89 -24.39 -7.54 -20.18
CA PRO A 89 -23.30 -8.31 -20.76
C PRO A 89 -21.92 -7.84 -20.30
N GLU A 90 -21.70 -6.53 -20.25
CA GLU A 90 -20.45 -5.93 -19.77
C GLU A 90 -20.14 -6.30 -18.30
N ASN A 91 -21.13 -6.19 -17.42
CA ASN A 91 -20.94 -6.58 -16.02
C ASN A 91 -20.74 -8.08 -15.84
N ARG A 92 -21.27 -8.92 -16.72
CA ARG A 92 -20.98 -10.37 -16.72
C ARG A 92 -19.53 -10.64 -17.13
N GLU A 93 -19.00 -9.94 -18.14
CA GLU A 93 -17.57 -10.05 -18.49
C GLU A 93 -16.67 -9.56 -17.36
N TYR A 94 -17.01 -8.44 -16.73
CA TYR A 94 -16.28 -7.97 -15.57
C TYR A 94 -16.35 -8.96 -14.40
N SER A 95 -17.48 -9.61 -14.18
CA SER A 95 -17.59 -10.66 -13.16
C SER A 95 -16.69 -11.87 -13.44
N LYS A 96 -16.48 -12.25 -14.70
CA LYS A 96 -15.51 -13.30 -15.06
C LYS A 96 -14.08 -12.85 -14.78
N TYR A 97 -13.77 -11.59 -15.07
CA TYR A 97 -12.48 -10.99 -14.73
C TYR A 97 -12.24 -11.01 -13.20
N LEU A 98 -13.26 -10.65 -12.40
CA LEU A 98 -13.18 -10.73 -10.95
C LEU A 98 -12.92 -12.16 -10.45
N ALA A 99 -13.55 -13.16 -11.05
CA ALA A 99 -13.29 -14.55 -10.73
C ALA A 99 -11.83 -14.94 -10.97
N SER A 100 -11.26 -14.51 -12.12
CA SER A 100 -9.84 -14.75 -12.43
C SER A 100 -8.86 -14.04 -11.47
N ILE A 101 -9.26 -12.90 -10.92
CA ILE A 101 -8.54 -12.23 -9.82
C ILE A 101 -8.67 -13.03 -8.53
N GLY A 102 -9.88 -13.51 -8.22
CA GLY A 102 -10.17 -14.31 -7.03
C GLY A 102 -9.28 -15.55 -6.89
N ASP A 103 -8.92 -16.19 -8.01
CA ASP A 103 -7.99 -17.33 -8.03
C ASP A 103 -6.58 -16.99 -7.55
N ARG A 104 -6.17 -15.72 -7.65
CA ARG A 104 -4.85 -15.22 -7.21
C ARG A 104 -4.85 -14.80 -5.74
N ILE A 105 -6.00 -14.71 -5.08
CA ILE A 105 -6.12 -14.14 -3.75
C ILE A 105 -6.04 -15.22 -2.67
N THR A 106 -5.24 -14.95 -1.65
CA THR A 106 -5.21 -15.68 -0.37
C THR A 106 -5.60 -14.74 0.76
N ILE A 107 -6.59 -15.14 1.55
CA ILE A 107 -6.98 -14.39 2.75
C ILE A 107 -6.12 -14.86 3.91
N LEU A 108 -5.39 -13.93 4.50
CA LEU A 108 -4.50 -14.12 5.64
C LEU A 108 -5.13 -13.45 6.87
N ILE A 109 -4.89 -14.00 8.06
CA ILE A 109 -5.55 -13.54 9.27
C ILE A 109 -4.57 -12.82 10.19
N GLN A 110 -4.96 -11.61 10.61
CA GLN A 110 -4.39 -10.93 11.75
C GLN A 110 -5.31 -11.16 12.94
N THR A 111 -4.90 -11.99 13.89
CA THR A 111 -5.71 -12.35 15.07
C THR A 111 -5.84 -11.21 16.07
N GLU A 112 -4.78 -10.43 16.24
CA GLU A 112 -4.72 -9.29 17.16
C GLU A 112 -4.31 -8.03 16.40
N GLN A 113 -5.05 -6.93 16.59
CA GLN A 113 -4.80 -5.65 15.87
C GLN A 113 -3.70 -4.87 16.57
N GLU A 114 -2.47 -5.35 16.44
CA GLU A 114 -1.29 -4.79 17.09
C GLU A 114 -0.51 -3.79 16.24
N GLY A 115 -1.11 -3.30 15.15
CA GLY A 115 -0.54 -2.30 14.27
C GLY A 115 -0.21 -2.80 12.86
N PHE A 116 0.22 -1.87 12.01
CA PHE A 116 0.48 -2.11 10.60
C PHE A 116 1.66 -3.06 10.37
N GLY A 117 2.75 -2.91 11.15
CA GLY A 117 3.88 -3.82 11.08
C GLY A 117 3.50 -5.25 11.47
N HIS A 118 2.62 -5.43 12.47
CA HIS A 118 2.11 -6.75 12.83
C HIS A 118 1.24 -7.35 11.71
N ALA A 119 0.40 -6.55 11.04
CA ALA A 119 -0.39 -7.03 9.90
C ALA A 119 0.52 -7.54 8.76
N VAL A 120 1.61 -6.82 8.45
CA VAL A 120 2.62 -7.27 7.49
C VAL A 120 3.28 -8.57 7.96
N TYR A 121 3.64 -8.68 9.24
CA TYR A 121 4.27 -9.88 9.79
C TYR A 121 3.38 -11.12 9.69
N CYS A 122 2.06 -10.99 9.80
CA CYS A 122 1.12 -12.11 9.65
C CYS A 122 1.19 -12.79 8.27
N ALA A 123 1.76 -12.12 7.27
CA ALA A 123 1.95 -12.70 5.94
C ALA A 123 3.28 -13.46 5.76
N ARG A 124 4.16 -13.52 6.77
CA ARG A 124 5.52 -14.06 6.69
C ARG A 124 5.57 -15.47 6.09
N GLU A 125 4.78 -16.39 6.63
CA GLU A 125 4.81 -17.80 6.19
C GLU A 125 4.32 -17.95 4.74
N TRP A 126 3.33 -17.15 4.35
CA TRP A 126 2.80 -17.16 2.99
C TRP A 126 3.77 -16.54 1.97
N VAL A 127 4.45 -15.44 2.34
CA VAL A 127 5.49 -14.82 1.48
C VAL A 127 6.68 -15.74 1.33
N ASN A 128 7.09 -16.41 2.44
CA ASN A 128 8.31 -17.18 2.50
C ASN A 128 9.54 -16.28 2.22
N ASP A 129 10.54 -16.75 1.49
CA ASP A 129 11.79 -16.03 1.21
C ASP A 129 11.75 -15.19 -0.09
N GLU A 130 10.56 -14.83 -0.57
CA GLU A 130 10.40 -14.07 -1.81
C GLU A 130 10.32 -12.55 -1.55
N PRO A 131 10.82 -11.72 -2.49
CA PRO A 131 10.49 -10.30 -2.47
C PRO A 131 9.01 -10.09 -2.78
N PHE A 132 8.40 -9.08 -2.19
CA PHE A 132 6.99 -8.82 -2.35
C PHE A 132 6.66 -7.33 -2.47
N LEU A 133 5.58 -7.04 -3.18
CA LEU A 133 4.95 -5.74 -3.23
C LEU A 133 4.05 -5.58 -2.00
N LEU A 134 4.19 -4.47 -1.27
CA LEU A 134 3.30 -4.11 -0.17
C LEU A 134 2.52 -2.84 -0.56
N LEU A 135 1.19 -2.93 -0.50
CA LEU A 135 0.25 -1.85 -0.78
C LEU A 135 -0.60 -1.56 0.47
N LEU A 136 -0.86 -0.30 0.77
CA LEU A 136 -1.79 0.05 1.85
C LEU A 136 -3.24 -0.25 1.43
N GLY A 137 -4.02 -0.88 2.31
CA GLY A 137 -5.40 -1.31 2.04
C GLY A 137 -6.42 -0.16 1.94
N ASP A 138 -6.00 1.07 2.18
CA ASP A 138 -6.81 2.29 2.10
C ASP A 138 -6.19 3.38 1.21
N HIS A 139 -5.21 3.03 0.37
CA HIS A 139 -4.64 3.93 -0.63
C HIS A 139 -4.98 3.44 -2.03
N VAL A 140 -5.53 4.31 -2.87
CA VAL A 140 -5.64 4.08 -4.30
C VAL A 140 -4.63 4.94 -5.04
N TYR A 141 -4.24 4.51 -6.23
CA TYR A 141 -3.10 5.09 -6.94
C TYR A 141 -3.50 5.48 -8.36
N THR A 142 -2.92 6.57 -8.85
CA THR A 142 -2.96 6.94 -10.27
C THR A 142 -1.55 7.22 -10.77
N SER A 143 -1.17 6.64 -11.89
CA SER A 143 0.13 6.93 -12.52
C SER A 143 0.04 8.19 -13.38
N LYS A 144 1.12 8.93 -13.48
CA LYS A 144 1.29 10.07 -14.41
C LYS A 144 1.95 9.66 -15.73
N ILE A 145 2.30 8.37 -15.86
CA ILE A 145 2.90 7.77 -17.05
C ILE A 145 2.16 6.49 -17.40
N GLU A 146 2.46 5.88 -18.55
CA GLU A 146 1.79 4.67 -19.04
C GLU A 146 1.96 3.46 -18.07
N SER A 147 3.14 3.35 -17.44
CA SER A 147 3.42 2.30 -16.45
C SER A 147 2.68 2.58 -15.13
N SER A 148 2.00 1.60 -14.56
CA SER A 148 1.34 1.74 -13.25
C SER A 148 2.36 2.04 -12.14
N CYS A 149 1.92 2.62 -11.01
CA CYS A 149 2.83 2.93 -9.90
C CYS A 149 3.53 1.67 -9.37
N ALA A 150 2.80 0.57 -9.28
CA ALA A 150 3.36 -0.72 -8.84
C ALA A 150 4.38 -1.26 -9.85
N ALA A 151 4.13 -1.13 -11.16
CA ALA A 151 5.09 -1.55 -12.19
C ALA A 151 6.38 -0.72 -12.13
N GLN A 152 6.28 0.61 -11.95
CA GLN A 152 7.46 1.47 -11.73
C GLN A 152 8.32 0.98 -10.55
N MET A 153 7.69 0.62 -9.43
CA MET A 153 8.39 0.12 -8.24
C MET A 153 9.10 -1.22 -8.52
N ILE A 154 8.45 -2.12 -9.26
CA ILE A 154 9.01 -3.41 -9.64
C ILE A 154 10.21 -3.21 -10.57
N ASP A 155 10.11 -2.31 -11.55
CA ASP A 155 11.20 -2.01 -12.48
C ASP A 155 12.45 -1.48 -11.74
N VAL A 156 12.26 -0.59 -10.76
CA VAL A 156 13.34 -0.09 -9.91
C VAL A 156 13.96 -1.22 -9.08
N TYR A 157 13.15 -2.10 -8.49
CA TYR A 157 13.66 -3.26 -7.76
C TYR A 157 14.49 -4.19 -8.67
N GLN A 158 14.04 -4.43 -9.88
CA GLN A 158 14.76 -5.27 -10.84
C GLN A 158 16.12 -4.69 -11.26
N GLN A 159 16.27 -3.37 -11.22
CA GLN A 159 17.53 -2.69 -11.54
C GLN A 159 18.49 -2.66 -10.35
N HIS A 160 17.98 -2.44 -9.14
CA HIS A 160 18.80 -2.19 -7.95
C HIS A 160 18.97 -3.42 -7.04
N HIS A 161 18.09 -4.41 -7.13
CA HIS A 161 18.13 -5.65 -6.33
C HIS A 161 18.18 -5.40 -4.82
N THR A 162 17.45 -4.41 -4.35
CA THR A 162 17.33 -4.06 -2.94
C THR A 162 15.93 -3.54 -2.65
N SER A 163 15.50 -3.57 -1.39
CA SER A 163 14.19 -3.05 -1.01
C SER A 163 13.99 -1.61 -1.49
N VAL A 164 12.81 -1.32 -2.05
CA VAL A 164 12.44 -0.02 -2.60
C VAL A 164 11.27 0.57 -1.83
N ILE A 165 11.42 1.78 -1.34
CA ILE A 165 10.37 2.54 -0.67
C ILE A 165 9.85 3.60 -1.63
N GLY A 166 8.58 3.52 -2.02
CA GLY A 166 7.95 4.58 -2.82
C GLY A 166 7.84 5.88 -2.01
N ILE A 167 8.25 6.99 -2.61
CA ILE A 167 8.16 8.32 -2.01
C ILE A 167 7.46 9.31 -2.94
N THR A 168 6.97 10.39 -2.36
CA THR A 168 6.37 11.53 -3.06
C THR A 168 6.77 12.83 -2.40
N VAL A 169 6.69 13.94 -3.13
CA VAL A 169 6.85 15.28 -2.54
C VAL A 169 5.60 15.64 -1.74
N MET A 170 5.79 16.08 -0.51
CA MET A 170 4.73 16.54 0.40
C MET A 170 5.04 17.96 0.89
N GLN A 171 3.97 18.75 1.06
CA GLN A 171 4.05 20.05 1.68
C GLN A 171 4.15 19.92 3.21
N GLU A 172 4.79 20.89 3.86
CA GLU A 172 5.07 20.86 5.31
C GLU A 172 3.83 20.77 6.20
N ASP A 173 2.67 21.22 5.74
CA ASP A 173 1.41 21.19 6.49
C ASP A 173 0.83 19.76 6.65
N VAL A 174 1.29 18.80 5.83
CA VAL A 174 0.77 17.42 5.85
C VAL A 174 1.79 16.35 6.29
N ILE A 175 3.04 16.70 6.53
CA ILE A 175 4.10 15.73 6.89
C ILE A 175 3.81 14.94 8.17
N HIS A 176 3.03 15.50 9.10
CA HIS A 176 2.65 14.85 10.35
C HIS A 176 1.69 13.66 10.15
N LYS A 177 1.25 13.38 8.92
CA LYS A 177 0.29 12.32 8.57
C LYS A 177 0.94 11.05 8.06
N ALA A 178 2.18 11.14 7.55
CA ALA A 178 2.89 10.03 6.92
C ALA A 178 4.32 9.87 7.46
N GLY A 179 4.93 8.75 7.15
CA GLY A 179 6.36 8.58 7.32
C GLY A 179 7.10 9.53 6.37
N CYS A 180 8.19 10.15 6.84
CA CYS A 180 9.03 11.01 6.04
C CYS A 180 10.43 10.43 5.88
N VAL A 181 11.04 10.69 4.73
CA VAL A 181 12.34 10.16 4.33
C VAL A 181 13.29 11.32 4.03
N SER A 182 14.55 11.18 4.40
CA SER A 182 15.62 12.05 3.93
C SER A 182 16.81 11.23 3.43
N GLY A 183 17.65 11.86 2.62
CA GLY A 183 18.82 11.21 2.03
C GLY A 183 19.44 12.03 0.92
N THR A 184 20.26 11.38 0.12
CA THR A 184 20.99 11.99 -0.99
C THR A 184 20.45 11.42 -2.32
N TRP A 185 20.10 12.33 -3.26
CA TRP A 185 19.69 11.95 -4.60
C TRP A 185 20.83 11.28 -5.37
N GLN A 186 20.54 10.18 -6.03
CA GLN A 186 21.39 9.65 -7.08
C GLN A 186 21.24 10.47 -8.38
N THR A 187 22.03 10.19 -9.41
CA THR A 187 22.26 11.03 -10.58
C THR A 187 20.99 11.56 -11.29
N GLU A 188 19.85 10.88 -11.19
CA GLU A 188 18.63 11.25 -11.93
C GLU A 188 17.53 11.89 -11.06
N GLN A 189 17.79 12.20 -9.80
CA GLN A 189 16.82 12.74 -8.83
C GLN A 189 15.49 11.96 -8.75
N SER A 190 15.51 10.69 -9.14
CA SER A 190 14.38 9.78 -9.00
C SER A 190 14.63 8.70 -7.94
N ILE A 191 15.90 8.39 -7.69
CA ILE A 191 16.34 7.42 -6.67
C ILE A 191 17.07 8.17 -5.56
N LEU A 192 16.66 7.92 -4.33
CA LEU A 192 17.26 8.50 -3.13
C LEU A 192 17.96 7.39 -2.33
N GLU A 193 19.23 7.59 -2.03
CA GLU A 193 19.92 6.84 -1.00
C GLU A 193 19.42 7.31 0.37
N ILE A 194 18.72 6.45 1.08
CA ILE A 194 18.02 6.82 2.31
C ILE A 194 19.02 7.00 3.46
N GLU A 195 18.96 8.15 4.13
CA GLU A 195 19.71 8.42 5.35
C GLU A 195 18.84 8.29 6.60
N GLN A 196 17.58 8.74 6.54
CA GLN A 196 16.65 8.66 7.65
C GLN A 196 15.23 8.37 7.18
N ILE A 197 14.50 7.62 8.02
CA ILE A 197 13.05 7.43 7.90
C ILE A 197 12.46 7.72 9.27
N TYR A 198 11.42 8.55 9.33
CA TYR A 198 10.77 8.91 10.58
C TYR A 198 9.24 8.93 10.46
N GLU A 199 8.56 8.26 11.37
CA GLU A 199 7.11 8.14 11.36
C GLU A 199 6.43 9.38 11.93
N LYS A 200 5.66 10.07 11.09
CA LYS A 200 4.82 11.23 11.47
C LYS A 200 5.61 12.29 12.27
N PRO A 201 6.63 12.90 11.68
CA PRO A 201 7.46 13.89 12.36
C PRO A 201 6.68 15.14 12.74
N THR A 202 7.15 15.84 13.77
CA THR A 202 6.78 17.24 13.96
C THR A 202 7.47 18.09 12.90
N LEU A 203 6.87 19.26 12.58
CA LEU A 203 7.46 20.18 11.60
C LEU A 203 8.86 20.65 12.02
N GLU A 204 9.06 20.90 13.32
CA GLU A 204 10.36 21.27 13.87
C GLU A 204 11.42 20.19 13.64
N TYR A 205 11.07 18.93 13.93
CA TYR A 205 11.98 17.80 13.70
C TYR A 205 12.30 17.66 12.20
N ALA A 206 11.29 17.73 11.34
CA ALA A 206 11.47 17.58 9.91
C ALA A 206 12.36 18.67 9.31
N ARG A 207 12.15 19.93 9.68
CA ARG A 207 12.98 21.06 9.23
C ARG A 207 14.43 20.90 9.64
N LYS A 208 14.70 20.30 10.79
CA LYS A 208 16.07 20.10 11.32
C LYS A 208 16.76 18.87 10.73
N ASN A 209 16.02 17.76 10.49
CA ASN A 209 16.63 16.46 10.27
C ASN A 209 16.23 15.78 8.95
N LEU A 210 15.16 16.23 8.27
CA LEU A 210 14.60 15.52 7.12
C LEU A 210 14.61 16.36 5.84
N ARG A 211 15.49 17.34 5.76
CA ARG A 211 15.70 18.13 4.55
C ARG A 211 16.49 17.33 3.52
N VAL A 212 16.11 17.50 2.26
CA VAL A 212 16.81 16.90 1.12
C VAL A 212 17.33 18.03 0.22
N SER A 213 18.56 17.93 -0.22
CA SER A 213 19.18 18.94 -1.07
C SER A 213 18.46 19.05 -2.42
N GLY A 214 18.25 20.27 -2.90
CA GLY A 214 17.57 20.54 -4.18
C GLY A 214 16.04 20.65 -4.10
N MET A 215 15.44 20.47 -2.91
CA MET A 215 14.00 20.67 -2.68
C MET A 215 13.70 22.09 -2.16
N ALA A 216 12.46 22.55 -2.36
CA ALA A 216 11.98 23.82 -1.79
C ALA A 216 11.92 23.78 -0.25
N GLN A 217 11.87 24.97 0.39
CA GLN A 217 11.95 25.04 1.85
C GLN A 217 10.73 24.48 2.59
N ASP A 218 9.61 24.41 1.93
CA ASP A 218 8.33 23.88 2.44
C ASP A 218 8.03 22.46 1.95
N GLU A 219 8.94 21.85 1.19
CA GLU A 219 8.81 20.50 0.65
C GLU A 219 9.62 19.47 1.44
N PHE A 220 9.05 18.28 1.55
CA PHE A 220 9.65 17.09 2.16
C PHE A 220 9.31 15.85 1.34
N LEU A 221 10.05 14.77 1.54
CA LEU A 221 9.74 13.46 0.96
C LEU A 221 8.92 12.65 1.95
N GLY A 222 7.70 12.35 1.57
CA GLY A 222 6.82 11.45 2.31
C GLY A 222 6.72 10.08 1.67
N VAL A 223 6.43 9.08 2.48
CA VAL A 223 6.20 7.71 1.99
C VAL A 223 4.92 7.66 1.17
N PHE A 224 5.01 7.05 0.00
CA PHE A 224 3.91 6.93 -0.97
C PHE A 224 2.87 5.85 -0.59
N GLY A 225 3.22 4.98 0.37
CA GLY A 225 2.36 3.87 0.77
C GLY A 225 2.47 2.64 -0.13
N MET A 226 3.56 2.54 -0.87
CA MET A 226 3.89 1.40 -1.73
C MET A 226 5.35 1.03 -1.54
N TYR A 227 5.65 -0.27 -1.44
CA TYR A 227 6.99 -0.77 -1.15
C TYR A 227 7.26 -2.06 -1.92
N ILE A 228 8.50 -2.27 -2.34
CA ILE A 228 9.02 -3.60 -2.64
C ILE A 228 9.96 -3.98 -1.51
N LEU A 229 9.64 -5.04 -0.79
CA LEU A 229 10.42 -5.46 0.38
C LEU A 229 10.97 -6.87 0.16
N GLU A 230 12.19 -7.08 0.60
CA GLU A 230 12.78 -8.41 0.74
C GLU A 230 12.33 -9.07 2.04
N SER A 231 12.34 -10.40 2.10
CA SER A 231 11.91 -11.18 3.27
C SER A 231 12.66 -10.86 4.56
N ALA A 232 13.84 -10.24 4.48
CA ALA A 232 14.61 -9.75 5.62
C ALA A 232 13.83 -8.80 6.54
N ILE A 233 12.79 -8.12 6.03
CA ILE A 233 11.90 -7.28 6.85
C ILE A 233 11.19 -8.09 7.93
N PHE A 234 10.88 -9.36 7.69
CA PHE A 234 10.20 -10.22 8.65
C PHE A 234 11.07 -10.57 9.86
N GLU A 235 12.40 -10.66 9.70
CA GLU A 235 13.33 -10.84 10.83
C GLU A 235 13.29 -9.61 11.76
N LEU A 236 13.23 -8.42 11.18
CA LEU A 236 13.18 -7.17 11.94
C LEU A 236 11.85 -7.01 12.66
N LEU A 237 10.73 -7.32 11.98
CA LEU A 237 9.40 -7.32 12.60
C LEU A 237 9.30 -8.36 13.71
N ALA A 238 9.83 -9.58 13.50
CA ALA A 238 9.86 -10.62 14.53
C ALA A 238 10.64 -10.16 15.77
N ALA A 239 11.78 -9.49 15.59
CA ALA A 239 12.56 -8.96 16.71
C ALA A 239 11.83 -7.86 17.48
N GLU A 240 11.16 -6.91 16.79
CA GLU A 240 10.34 -5.88 17.45
C GLU A 240 9.18 -6.50 18.24
N ILE A 241 8.49 -7.50 17.67
CA ILE A 241 7.39 -8.19 18.33
C ILE A 241 7.91 -8.96 19.56
N ALA A 242 8.99 -9.72 19.43
CA ALA A 242 9.57 -10.49 20.55
C ALA A 242 10.04 -9.60 21.71
N ASN A 243 10.60 -8.43 21.40
CA ASN A 243 11.07 -7.44 22.38
C ASN A 243 9.95 -6.50 22.86
N ASN A 244 8.73 -6.61 22.33
CA ASN A 244 7.61 -5.69 22.55
C ASN A 244 7.96 -4.21 22.30
N GLU A 245 8.77 -3.94 21.25
CA GLU A 245 9.18 -2.59 20.85
C GLU A 245 8.03 -1.91 20.08
N ARG A 246 7.23 -1.10 20.77
CA ARG A 246 6.07 -0.42 20.19
C ARG A 246 6.31 1.08 20.00
N PHE A 247 5.82 1.63 18.91
CA PHE A 247 5.73 3.07 18.70
C PHE A 247 4.27 3.52 18.81
N LYS A 248 3.96 4.38 19.79
CA LYS A 248 2.58 4.83 20.09
C LYS A 248 1.59 3.67 20.33
N GLY A 249 2.08 2.60 20.94
CA GLY A 249 1.26 1.44 21.30
C GLY A 249 1.12 0.35 20.22
N GLU A 250 1.68 0.55 19.04
CA GLU A 250 1.57 -0.37 17.90
C GLU A 250 2.95 -0.79 17.36
N PHE A 251 3.03 -1.97 16.76
CA PHE A 251 4.18 -2.37 15.94
C PHE A 251 4.10 -1.67 14.58
N GLN A 252 5.06 -0.79 14.31
CA GLN A 252 5.08 0.04 13.10
C GLN A 252 6.07 -0.49 12.08
N LEU A 253 5.67 -0.51 10.81
CA LEU A 253 6.59 -0.88 9.73
C LEU A 253 7.74 0.14 9.60
N THR A 254 7.48 1.42 9.79
CA THR A 254 8.45 2.51 9.57
C THR A 254 9.70 2.37 10.43
N THR A 255 9.58 1.90 11.67
CA THR A 255 10.74 1.62 12.53
C THR A 255 11.61 0.51 11.96
N CYS A 256 10.99 -0.57 11.49
CA CYS A 256 11.69 -1.66 10.82
C CYS A 256 12.34 -1.24 9.49
N LEU A 257 11.71 -0.34 8.71
CA LEU A 257 12.33 0.19 7.48
C LEU A 257 13.62 0.95 7.77
N GLY A 258 13.68 1.70 8.88
CA GLY A 258 14.90 2.35 9.35
C GLY A 258 16.02 1.35 9.68
N LYS A 259 15.68 0.24 10.36
CA LYS A 259 16.62 -0.86 10.66
C LYS A 259 17.02 -1.63 9.39
N LEU A 260 16.06 -1.86 8.47
CA LEU A 260 16.29 -2.53 7.18
C LEU A 260 17.37 -1.82 6.38
N ARG A 261 17.24 -0.49 6.22
CA ARG A 261 18.22 0.33 5.53
C ARG A 261 19.63 0.18 6.11
N GLN A 262 19.74 0.16 7.45
CA GLN A 262 21.04 0.07 8.12
C GLN A 262 21.70 -1.31 7.95
N LYS A 263 20.91 -2.39 7.95
CA LYS A 263 21.43 -3.76 7.98
C LYS A 263 21.53 -4.39 6.59
N TYR A 264 20.60 -4.09 5.68
CA TYR A 264 20.44 -4.80 4.40
C TYR A 264 20.45 -3.86 3.17
N SER A 265 20.58 -2.55 3.36
CA SER A 265 20.35 -1.53 2.33
C SER A 265 18.87 -1.39 1.94
N ALA A 266 18.48 -0.20 1.58
CA ALA A 266 17.20 0.11 0.95
C ALA A 266 17.32 1.47 0.24
N ILE A 267 16.62 1.64 -0.86
CA ILE A 267 16.54 2.91 -1.60
C ILE A 267 15.11 3.43 -1.58
N ALA A 268 14.95 4.73 -1.83
CA ALA A 268 13.65 5.30 -2.08
C ALA A 268 13.51 5.71 -3.55
N TYR A 269 12.31 5.55 -4.11
CA TYR A 269 11.99 5.93 -5.48
C TYR A 269 10.88 6.97 -5.49
N LEU A 270 11.12 8.10 -6.18
CA LEU A 270 10.12 9.14 -6.39
C LEU A 270 9.12 8.67 -7.46
N VAL A 271 7.99 8.15 -7.00
CA VAL A 271 6.97 7.55 -7.87
C VAL A 271 6.35 8.62 -8.77
N GLN A 272 6.32 8.36 -10.06
CA GLN A 272 5.63 9.21 -11.04
C GLN A 272 4.13 8.94 -11.03
N GLY A 273 3.48 9.35 -9.95
CA GLY A 273 2.08 9.07 -9.69
C GLY A 273 1.53 9.90 -8.54
N GLN A 274 0.32 9.56 -8.15
CA GLN A 274 -0.35 10.13 -6.98
C GLN A 274 -1.03 9.01 -6.21
N TYR A 275 -0.96 9.06 -4.89
CA TYR A 275 -1.79 8.24 -4.03
C TYR A 275 -2.91 9.06 -3.40
N TYR A 276 -4.00 8.40 -3.03
CA TYR A 276 -5.14 8.99 -2.37
C TYR A 276 -5.47 8.17 -1.12
N ASP A 277 -5.32 8.80 0.06
CA ASP A 277 -5.67 8.19 1.35
C ASP A 277 -7.20 8.22 1.54
N THR A 278 -7.83 7.08 1.38
CA THR A 278 -9.28 6.92 1.58
C THR A 278 -9.65 6.64 3.04
N GLY A 279 -8.67 6.53 3.92
CA GLY A 279 -8.86 6.27 5.35
C GLY A 279 -9.29 7.49 6.18
N MET A 280 -9.54 8.66 5.55
CA MET A 280 -10.01 9.89 6.19
C MET A 280 -11.17 10.52 5.42
N PRO A 281 -12.25 11.00 6.09
CA PRO A 281 -13.46 11.47 5.41
C PRO A 281 -13.25 12.57 4.37
N LEU A 282 -12.44 13.59 4.68
CA LEU A 282 -12.18 14.69 3.76
C LEU A 282 -11.34 14.26 2.56
N TYR A 283 -10.34 13.38 2.76
CA TYR A 283 -9.55 12.85 1.68
C TYR A 283 -10.32 11.84 0.84
N TYR A 284 -11.15 10.99 1.46
CA TYR A 284 -12.07 10.11 0.73
C TYR A 284 -13.00 10.88 -0.20
N ARG A 285 -13.60 12.00 0.30
CA ARG A 285 -14.41 12.90 -0.55
C ARG A 285 -13.61 13.42 -1.75
N GLN A 286 -12.37 13.87 -1.52
CA GLN A 286 -11.53 14.39 -2.61
C GLN A 286 -11.13 13.28 -3.58
N THR A 287 -10.80 12.09 -3.05
CA THR A 287 -10.48 10.92 -3.86
C THR A 287 -11.59 10.56 -4.84
N MET A 288 -12.86 10.68 -4.45
CA MET A 288 -14.00 10.40 -5.33
C MET A 288 -14.04 11.29 -6.59
N ILE A 289 -13.46 12.48 -6.52
CA ILE A 289 -13.35 13.41 -7.65
C ILE A 289 -12.07 13.11 -8.43
N ASP A 290 -10.93 13.18 -7.76
CA ASP A 290 -9.61 13.19 -8.38
C ASP A 290 -9.23 11.82 -8.99
N TYR A 291 -9.68 10.72 -8.39
CA TYR A 291 -9.37 9.38 -8.87
C TYR A 291 -10.01 9.10 -10.24
N TYR A 292 -11.23 9.57 -10.44
CA TYR A 292 -11.91 9.48 -11.74
C TYR A 292 -11.20 10.29 -12.82
N GLU A 293 -10.78 11.53 -12.49
CA GLU A 293 -10.23 12.48 -13.44
C GLU A 293 -8.77 12.19 -13.83
N ASN A 294 -7.98 11.62 -12.91
CA ASN A 294 -6.53 11.47 -13.06
C ASN A 294 -6.06 10.08 -13.52
N GLN A 295 -6.97 9.17 -13.88
CA GLN A 295 -6.59 7.89 -14.50
C GLN A 295 -6.20 8.12 -15.97
N ILE A 296 -4.94 7.80 -16.31
CA ILE A 296 -4.47 7.86 -17.70
C ILE A 296 -5.19 6.78 -18.54
N ASN A 297 -5.48 7.11 -19.79
CA ASN A 297 -6.15 6.24 -20.76
C ASN A 297 -5.28 5.04 -21.18
#